data_ae544c75c622f051df226cec503eafed
#
_entry.id   ae544c75c622f051df226cec503eafed
#
_cell.length_a   1.000
_cell.length_b   1.000
_cell.length_c   1.000
_cell.angle_alpha   90.00
_cell.angle_beta   90.00
_cell.angle_gamma   90.00
#
_symmetry.space_group_name_H-M   'P 1'
#
loop_
_entity.id
_entity.type
_entity.pdbx_description
1 polymer ?
#
loop_
_entity_poly.entity_id
_entity_poly.type
_entity_poly.pdbx_seq_one_letter_code
_entity_poly.pdbx_strand_id
1 'polypeptide(L)'
;MNLEKTKWPDGKKCAAMLTINLNAELFWLQIDPSCKDMPKTLSLGQYGMTRGVDRILSILKERGIKATFFTPGWVAEQYPDKLKKIKEEGHEIASLAYKHENMALLTEEEQEEAMKKGIEAIQNVCGVTPVGFRAPGGELTLDTLRIAKKYGMHYSSNLCDDDRPYQKDLENGETLLEIPIHWDNYDLPYFAFNYHPAFPKGQGRIANYTGVINNWKDEFYGCYEYGLCYVLQLDPAAIGAPGRIGLLEELLDYIDEFDSVWWTSGEEMYQYYQNK
;
A
#
# COMPACT_ATOMS: atom_id res chain seq x y z
N MET A 1 -23.43 4.14 19.23
CA MET A 1 -23.34 4.71 17.88
C MET A 1 -24.06 3.73 16.95
N ASN A 2 -25.11 4.16 16.26
CA ASN A 2 -25.87 3.25 15.37
C ASN A 2 -25.28 3.39 13.96
N LEU A 3 -24.08 2.81 13.75
CA LEU A 3 -23.45 2.75 12.44
C LEU A 3 -24.07 1.56 11.69
N GLU A 4 -24.62 1.82 10.52
CA GLU A 4 -25.08 0.76 9.65
C GLU A 4 -23.88 -0.12 9.26
N LYS A 5 -23.89 -1.40 9.69
CA LYS A 5 -22.78 -2.32 9.43
C LYS A 5 -22.72 -2.63 7.95
N THR A 6 -21.52 -2.57 7.37
CA THR A 6 -21.30 -2.99 6.00
C THR A 6 -21.62 -4.48 5.86
N LYS A 7 -22.32 -4.86 4.79
CA LYS A 7 -22.53 -6.27 4.45
C LYS A 7 -21.35 -6.70 3.60
N TRP A 8 -20.49 -7.54 4.15
CA TRP A 8 -19.39 -8.16 3.42
C TRP A 8 -19.81 -9.48 2.78
N PRO A 9 -19.03 -10.04 1.81
CA PRO A 9 -19.36 -11.31 1.16
C PRO A 9 -19.55 -12.44 2.18
N ASP A 10 -20.41 -13.39 1.88
CA ASP A 10 -20.67 -14.60 2.69
C ASP A 10 -20.97 -14.34 4.18
N GLY A 11 -21.54 -13.17 4.47
CA GLY A 11 -21.90 -12.79 5.84
C GLY A 11 -20.69 -12.47 6.73
N LYS A 12 -19.54 -12.20 6.15
CA LYS A 12 -18.33 -11.76 6.89
C LYS A 12 -18.60 -10.47 7.65
N LYS A 13 -17.94 -10.30 8.79
CA LYS A 13 -18.12 -9.14 9.66
C LYS A 13 -17.20 -7.99 9.30
N CYS A 14 -16.00 -8.28 8.84
CA CYS A 14 -14.95 -7.30 8.57
C CYS A 14 -14.23 -7.68 7.28
N ALA A 15 -13.83 -6.69 6.49
CA ALA A 15 -12.85 -6.88 5.43
C ALA A 15 -11.45 -6.54 5.97
N ALA A 16 -10.43 -7.29 5.56
CA ALA A 16 -9.04 -7.02 5.87
C ALA A 16 -8.18 -7.08 4.61
N MET A 17 -7.35 -6.07 4.42
CA MET A 17 -6.43 -5.95 3.29
C MET A 17 -5.00 -5.78 3.78
N LEU A 18 -4.09 -6.58 3.25
CA LEU A 18 -2.66 -6.32 3.35
C LEU A 18 -2.20 -5.62 2.06
N THR A 19 -1.66 -4.43 2.21
CA THR A 19 -1.14 -3.65 1.09
C THR A 19 0.34 -3.38 1.29
N ILE A 20 1.14 -3.60 0.24
CA ILE A 20 2.58 -3.47 0.27
C ILE A 20 3.00 -2.36 -0.70
N ASN A 21 3.65 -1.31 -0.18
CA ASN A 21 4.20 -0.23 -0.98
C ASN A 21 5.66 -0.57 -1.32
N LEU A 22 5.96 -0.87 -2.58
CA LEU A 22 7.31 -1.22 -3.03
C LEU A 22 8.15 0.04 -3.29
N ASN A 23 8.36 0.85 -2.26
CA ASN A 23 9.05 2.14 -2.41
C ASN A 23 10.52 1.98 -2.78
N ALA A 24 11.19 0.92 -2.34
CA ALA A 24 12.61 0.70 -2.56
C ALA A 24 13.47 1.94 -2.23
N GLU A 25 14.44 2.29 -3.08
CA GLU A 25 15.29 3.48 -2.90
C GLU A 25 14.52 4.79 -3.13
N LEU A 26 13.40 4.76 -3.83
CA LEU A 26 12.64 5.94 -4.24
C LEU A 26 12.15 6.76 -3.05
N PHE A 27 11.82 6.11 -1.93
CA PHE A 27 11.46 6.81 -0.71
C PHE A 27 12.53 7.81 -0.27
N TRP A 28 13.80 7.38 -0.26
CA TRP A 28 14.92 8.23 0.14
C TRP A 28 15.25 9.29 -0.90
N LEU A 29 15.16 8.96 -2.18
CA LEU A 29 15.37 9.87 -3.30
C LEU A 29 14.31 10.99 -3.36
N GLN A 30 13.07 10.69 -2.92
CA GLN A 30 12.02 11.70 -2.80
C GLN A 30 12.29 12.68 -1.65
N ILE A 31 12.76 12.17 -0.50
CA ILE A 31 13.11 13.02 0.67
C ILE A 31 14.26 13.97 0.32
N ASP A 32 15.26 13.47 -0.36
CA ASP A 32 16.44 14.25 -0.78
C ASP A 32 17.07 13.62 -2.03
N PRO A 33 16.96 14.28 -3.21
CA PRO A 33 17.56 13.78 -4.45
C PRO A 33 19.08 13.58 -4.42
N SER A 34 19.80 14.23 -3.47
CA SER A 34 21.23 14.03 -3.30
C SER A 34 21.58 12.62 -2.78
N CYS A 35 20.58 11.87 -2.27
CA CYS A 35 20.74 10.48 -1.84
C CYS A 35 21.22 9.55 -2.97
N LYS A 36 21.10 9.96 -4.24
CA LYS A 36 21.63 9.17 -5.38
C LYS A 36 23.11 8.80 -5.24
N ASP A 37 23.88 9.62 -4.52
CA ASP A 37 25.32 9.45 -4.28
C ASP A 37 25.60 8.92 -2.85
N MET A 38 24.58 8.46 -2.13
CA MET A 38 24.66 7.99 -0.74
C MET A 38 24.36 6.48 -0.63
N PRO A 39 25.36 5.60 -0.87
CA PRO A 39 25.11 4.15 -0.94
C PRO A 39 24.57 3.57 0.37
N LYS A 40 24.94 4.11 1.53
CA LYS A 40 24.39 3.69 2.82
C LYS A 40 22.89 3.96 2.91
N THR A 41 22.43 5.14 2.50
CA THR A 41 21.01 5.52 2.51
C THR A 41 20.24 4.69 1.50
N LEU A 42 20.72 4.55 0.26
CA LEU A 42 20.08 3.74 -0.76
C LEU A 42 19.98 2.27 -0.35
N SER A 43 20.97 1.73 0.38
CA SER A 43 20.93 0.35 0.85
C SER A 43 19.76 0.07 1.81
N LEU A 44 19.19 1.09 2.47
CA LEU A 44 17.99 0.93 3.29
C LEU A 44 16.77 0.53 2.43
N GLY A 45 16.59 1.18 1.28
CA GLY A 45 15.54 0.84 0.34
C GLY A 45 15.79 -0.50 -0.36
N GLN A 46 17.02 -0.73 -0.83
CA GLN A 46 17.46 -1.98 -1.45
C GLN A 46 17.22 -3.20 -0.55
N TYR A 47 17.39 -3.04 0.76
CA TYR A 47 17.12 -4.10 1.73
C TYR A 47 15.69 -4.60 1.64
N GLY A 48 14.71 -3.70 1.46
CA GLY A 48 13.31 -4.06 1.25
C GLY A 48 13.14 -5.03 0.10
N MET A 49 13.76 -4.74 -1.04
CA MET A 49 13.67 -5.57 -2.25
C MET A 49 14.50 -6.85 -2.17
N THR A 50 15.64 -6.84 -1.49
CA THR A 50 16.54 -8.00 -1.43
C THR A 50 16.17 -9.00 -0.33
N ARG A 51 15.53 -8.55 0.76
CA ARG A 51 15.19 -9.38 1.92
C ARG A 51 13.74 -9.25 2.36
N GLY A 52 13.22 -8.00 2.45
CA GLY A 52 11.89 -7.72 2.99
C GLY A 52 10.78 -8.38 2.20
N VAL A 53 10.77 -8.21 0.87
CA VAL A 53 9.78 -8.83 -0.02
C VAL A 53 9.72 -10.34 0.14
N ASP A 54 10.88 -11.04 0.18
CA ASP A 54 10.89 -12.49 0.29
C ASP A 54 10.29 -12.98 1.62
N ARG A 55 10.53 -12.27 2.72
CA ARG A 55 9.95 -12.61 4.04
C ARG A 55 8.44 -12.40 4.06
N ILE A 56 7.97 -11.27 3.50
CA ILE A 56 6.54 -10.99 3.40
C ILE A 56 5.86 -12.07 2.55
N LEU A 57 6.41 -12.41 1.38
CA LEU A 57 5.87 -13.45 0.51
C LEU A 57 5.82 -14.83 1.19
N SER A 58 6.84 -15.17 2.01
CA SER A 58 6.83 -16.42 2.79
C SER A 58 5.63 -16.49 3.73
N ILE A 59 5.39 -15.41 4.50
CA ILE A 59 4.27 -15.32 5.45
C ILE A 59 2.93 -15.39 4.71
N LEU A 60 2.78 -14.58 3.64
CA LEU A 60 1.54 -14.56 2.85
C LEU A 60 1.20 -15.95 2.28
N LYS A 61 2.22 -16.66 1.79
CA LYS A 61 2.08 -18.02 1.27
C LYS A 61 1.66 -19.01 2.35
N GLU A 62 2.31 -18.97 3.52
CA GLU A 62 1.99 -19.85 4.66
C GLU A 62 0.57 -19.65 5.17
N ARG A 63 0.08 -18.41 5.12
CA ARG A 63 -1.28 -18.03 5.55
C ARG A 63 -2.34 -18.15 4.45
N GLY A 64 -1.95 -18.35 3.21
CA GLY A 64 -2.87 -18.36 2.07
C GLY A 64 -3.51 -17.00 1.78
N ILE A 65 -2.89 -15.90 2.24
CA ILE A 65 -3.42 -14.54 2.08
C ILE A 65 -2.92 -13.96 0.76
N LYS A 66 -3.83 -13.35 0.00
CA LYS A 66 -3.49 -12.53 -1.17
C LYS A 66 -3.42 -11.06 -0.74
N ALA A 67 -2.42 -10.37 -1.26
CA ALA A 67 -2.15 -8.96 -0.93
C ALA A 67 -2.07 -8.12 -2.20
N THR A 68 -2.19 -6.80 -2.04
CA THR A 68 -2.01 -5.83 -3.12
C THR A 68 -0.65 -5.17 -3.00
N PHE A 69 0.17 -5.27 -4.05
CA PHE A 69 1.49 -4.65 -4.13
C PHE A 69 1.45 -3.39 -4.99
N PHE A 70 1.42 -2.23 -4.35
CA PHE A 70 1.53 -0.95 -5.02
C PHE A 70 2.97 -0.71 -5.48
N THR A 71 3.17 -0.61 -6.77
CA THR A 71 4.48 -0.70 -7.40
C THR A 71 4.75 0.53 -8.28
N PRO A 72 5.82 1.30 -8.02
CA PRO A 72 6.31 2.30 -8.95
C PRO A 72 6.87 1.64 -10.22
N GLY A 73 6.64 2.22 -11.40
CA GLY A 73 7.16 1.68 -12.65
C GLY A 73 8.68 1.52 -12.67
N TRP A 74 9.40 2.47 -12.10
CA TRP A 74 10.86 2.38 -11.96
C TRP A 74 11.28 1.15 -11.12
N VAL A 75 10.56 0.84 -10.06
CA VAL A 75 10.86 -0.35 -9.24
C VAL A 75 10.60 -1.63 -10.03
N ALA A 76 9.56 -1.63 -10.86
CA ALA A 76 9.30 -2.73 -11.78
C ALA A 76 10.49 -3.00 -12.70
N GLU A 77 11.06 -1.94 -13.29
CA GLU A 77 12.21 -2.03 -14.19
C GLU A 77 13.51 -2.44 -13.47
N GLN A 78 13.74 -1.97 -12.24
CA GLN A 78 14.95 -2.28 -11.48
C GLN A 78 14.93 -3.67 -10.84
N TYR A 79 13.74 -4.18 -10.48
CA TYR A 79 13.57 -5.44 -9.76
C TYR A 79 12.59 -6.40 -10.49
N PRO A 80 12.78 -6.67 -11.79
CA PRO A 80 11.81 -7.41 -12.60
C PRO A 80 11.52 -8.81 -12.06
N ASP A 81 12.53 -9.51 -11.52
CA ASP A 81 12.34 -10.86 -10.99
C ASP A 81 11.47 -10.87 -9.72
N LYS A 82 11.55 -9.81 -8.90
CA LYS A 82 10.68 -9.69 -7.73
C LYS A 82 9.22 -9.48 -8.13
N LEU A 83 8.96 -8.63 -9.12
CA LEU A 83 7.61 -8.42 -9.63
C LEU A 83 7.01 -9.68 -10.25
N LYS A 84 7.79 -10.40 -11.06
CA LYS A 84 7.35 -11.67 -11.63
C LYS A 84 6.98 -12.67 -10.55
N LYS A 85 7.82 -12.80 -9.51
CA LYS A 85 7.56 -13.66 -8.36
C LYS A 85 6.27 -13.27 -7.62
N ILE A 86 6.05 -11.98 -7.34
CA ILE A 86 4.83 -11.48 -6.70
C ILE A 86 3.59 -11.89 -7.52
N LYS A 87 3.64 -11.68 -8.84
CA LYS A 87 2.58 -12.10 -9.75
C LYS A 87 2.36 -13.62 -9.76
N GLU A 88 3.44 -14.40 -9.88
CA GLU A 88 3.39 -15.87 -9.95
C GLU A 88 2.82 -16.47 -8.66
N GLU A 89 3.04 -15.84 -7.52
CA GLU A 89 2.43 -16.22 -6.24
C GLU A 89 0.96 -15.75 -6.12
N GLY A 90 0.43 -15.09 -7.16
CA GLY A 90 -0.99 -14.75 -7.29
C GLY A 90 -1.42 -13.52 -6.50
N HIS A 91 -0.49 -12.61 -6.20
CA HIS A 91 -0.80 -11.32 -5.60
C HIS A 91 -1.18 -10.29 -6.66
N GLU A 92 -1.96 -9.30 -6.26
CA GLU A 92 -2.29 -8.15 -7.10
C GLU A 92 -1.09 -7.20 -7.22
N ILE A 93 -0.83 -6.69 -8.43
CA ILE A 93 0.11 -5.61 -8.68
C ILE A 93 -0.69 -4.38 -9.09
N ALA A 94 -0.66 -3.34 -8.25
CA ALA A 94 -1.29 -2.05 -8.46
C ALA A 94 -0.25 -0.96 -8.74
N SER A 95 -0.67 0.18 -9.25
CA SER A 95 0.21 1.29 -9.62
C SER A 95 0.55 2.19 -8.42
N LEU A 96 1.81 2.61 -8.33
CA LEU A 96 2.32 3.66 -7.46
C LEU A 96 3.07 4.72 -8.30
N ALA A 97 2.45 5.16 -9.40
CA ALA A 97 3.04 6.04 -10.40
C ALA A 97 4.37 5.51 -10.98
N TYR A 98 5.35 6.37 -11.32
CA TYR A 98 6.60 5.91 -11.94
C TYR A 98 7.82 5.97 -11.00
N LYS A 99 8.15 7.16 -10.45
CA LYS A 99 9.35 7.39 -9.63
C LYS A 99 9.03 7.92 -8.23
N HIS A 100 7.89 7.57 -7.68
CA HIS A 100 7.47 8.03 -6.37
C HIS A 100 7.24 9.56 -6.33
N GLU A 101 6.64 10.08 -7.40
CA GLU A 101 6.36 11.50 -7.57
C GLU A 101 5.35 12.01 -6.53
N ASN A 102 5.57 13.21 -6.00
CA ASN A 102 4.53 13.91 -5.25
C ASN A 102 3.56 14.55 -6.25
N MET A 103 2.40 13.92 -6.42
CA MET A 103 1.43 14.30 -7.46
C MET A 103 0.93 15.74 -7.33
N ALA A 104 0.77 16.25 -6.11
CA ALA A 104 0.29 17.61 -5.90
C ALA A 104 1.30 18.70 -6.30
N LEU A 105 2.56 18.35 -6.55
CA LEU A 105 3.60 19.28 -7.00
C LEU A 105 3.82 19.25 -8.50
N LEU A 106 3.11 18.40 -9.23
CA LEU A 106 3.22 18.22 -10.67
C LEU A 106 2.08 18.94 -11.41
N THR A 107 2.34 19.37 -12.65
CA THR A 107 1.27 19.77 -13.56
C THR A 107 0.43 18.56 -13.95
N GLU A 108 -0.76 18.80 -14.52
CA GLU A 108 -1.63 17.71 -14.96
C GLU A 108 -0.94 16.83 -16.02
N GLU A 109 -0.21 17.44 -16.96
CA GLU A 109 0.54 16.71 -17.99
C GLU A 109 1.66 15.85 -17.37
N GLU A 110 2.37 16.35 -16.37
CA GLU A 110 3.43 15.60 -15.68
C GLU A 110 2.84 14.44 -14.87
N GLN A 111 1.68 14.63 -14.21
CA GLN A 111 0.96 13.56 -13.51
C GLN A 111 0.52 12.46 -14.50
N GLU A 112 -0.02 12.88 -15.65
CA GLU A 112 -0.45 11.95 -16.71
C GLU A 112 0.73 11.15 -17.25
N GLU A 113 1.88 11.78 -17.50
CA GLU A 113 3.09 11.12 -17.96
C GLU A 113 3.60 10.11 -16.92
N ALA A 114 3.65 10.49 -15.64
CA ALA A 114 4.07 9.60 -14.55
C ALA A 114 3.15 8.38 -14.43
N MET A 115 1.82 8.59 -14.49
CA MET A 115 0.83 7.51 -14.45
C MET A 115 1.01 6.55 -15.61
N LYS A 116 1.01 7.07 -16.83
CA LYS A 116 1.15 6.28 -18.06
C LYS A 116 2.44 5.47 -18.06
N LYS A 117 3.56 6.11 -17.77
CA LYS A 117 4.88 5.47 -17.73
C LYS A 117 4.96 4.37 -16.67
N GLY A 118 4.33 4.60 -15.51
CA GLY A 118 4.24 3.60 -14.45
C GLY A 118 3.49 2.34 -14.90
N ILE A 119 2.33 2.51 -15.53
CA ILE A 119 1.52 1.43 -16.07
C ILE A 119 2.28 0.65 -17.15
N GLU A 120 2.87 1.36 -18.13
CA GLU A 120 3.63 0.76 -19.23
C GLU A 120 4.83 -0.06 -18.71
N ALA A 121 5.56 0.45 -17.71
CA ALA A 121 6.69 -0.26 -17.12
C ALA A 121 6.24 -1.57 -16.45
N ILE A 122 5.17 -1.55 -15.65
CA ILE A 122 4.63 -2.75 -15.01
C ILE A 122 4.16 -3.75 -16.08
N GLN A 123 3.44 -3.29 -17.09
CA GLN A 123 2.95 -4.13 -18.17
C GLN A 123 4.10 -4.79 -18.95
N ASN A 124 5.14 -4.04 -19.29
CA ASN A 124 6.30 -4.55 -20.01
C ASN A 124 7.09 -5.59 -19.21
N VAL A 125 7.19 -5.43 -17.89
CA VAL A 125 7.98 -6.30 -17.03
C VAL A 125 7.27 -7.62 -16.71
N CYS A 126 6.00 -7.55 -16.34
CA CYS A 126 5.27 -8.72 -15.85
C CYS A 126 3.97 -9.02 -16.60
N GLY A 127 3.62 -8.25 -17.65
CA GLY A 127 2.41 -8.48 -18.45
C GLY A 127 1.11 -8.26 -17.67
N VAL A 128 1.15 -7.40 -16.63
CA VAL A 128 -0.03 -6.98 -15.84
C VAL A 128 -0.35 -5.55 -16.19
N THR A 129 -1.61 -5.25 -16.51
CA THR A 129 -2.12 -3.90 -16.53
C THR A 129 -2.70 -3.61 -15.15
N PRO A 130 -2.09 -2.73 -14.34
CA PRO A 130 -2.60 -2.43 -13.01
C PRO A 130 -3.97 -1.76 -13.11
N VAL A 131 -4.87 -2.12 -12.20
CA VAL A 131 -6.24 -1.58 -12.12
C VAL A 131 -6.50 -0.82 -10.82
N GLY A 132 -5.54 -0.80 -9.92
CA GLY A 132 -5.55 -0.03 -8.68
C GLY A 132 -4.46 1.02 -8.66
N PHE A 133 -4.71 2.13 -7.95
CA PHE A 133 -3.78 3.22 -7.80
C PHE A 133 -3.63 3.69 -6.35
N ARG A 134 -2.40 3.95 -5.94
CA ARG A 134 -2.05 4.71 -4.74
C ARG A 134 -1.07 5.82 -5.12
N ALA A 135 -1.27 7.03 -4.60
CA ALA A 135 -0.32 8.11 -4.78
C ALA A 135 0.94 7.85 -3.95
N PRO A 136 2.13 8.02 -4.51
CA PRO A 136 3.37 7.87 -3.75
C PRO A 136 3.44 8.90 -2.61
N GLY A 137 4.01 8.52 -1.47
CA GLY A 137 4.20 9.19 -0.17
C GLY A 137 4.15 10.70 -0.10
N GLY A 138 3.10 11.31 -0.53
CA GLY A 138 2.87 12.74 -0.58
C GLY A 138 1.39 13.05 -0.64
N GLU A 139 1.07 14.11 -1.32
CA GLU A 139 -0.28 14.59 -1.52
C GLU A 139 -0.72 14.37 -2.97
N LEU A 140 -2.00 14.42 -3.22
CA LEU A 140 -2.60 14.27 -4.55
C LEU A 140 -3.63 15.38 -4.80
N THR A 141 -4.00 15.57 -6.05
CA THR A 141 -5.08 16.46 -6.46
C THR A 141 -6.29 15.68 -6.97
N LEU A 142 -7.42 16.35 -7.15
CA LEU A 142 -8.57 15.70 -7.78
C LEU A 142 -8.26 15.27 -9.23
N ASP A 143 -7.40 16.02 -9.92
CA ASP A 143 -6.94 15.66 -11.27
C ASP A 143 -6.12 14.37 -11.28
N THR A 144 -5.37 14.09 -10.21
CA THR A 144 -4.70 12.79 -10.04
C THR A 144 -5.70 11.62 -10.11
N LEU A 145 -6.84 11.75 -9.44
CA LEU A 145 -7.88 10.71 -9.45
C LEU A 145 -8.60 10.61 -10.80
N ARG A 146 -8.82 11.75 -11.48
CA ARG A 146 -9.36 11.80 -12.84
C ARG A 146 -8.43 11.12 -13.85
N ILE A 147 -7.13 11.38 -13.74
CA ILE A 147 -6.10 10.74 -14.55
C ILE A 147 -6.08 9.23 -14.28
N ALA A 148 -6.11 8.81 -13.01
CA ALA A 148 -6.18 7.40 -12.66
C ALA A 148 -7.40 6.73 -13.33
N LYS A 149 -8.57 7.35 -13.25
CA LYS A 149 -9.80 6.87 -13.93
C LYS A 149 -9.64 6.81 -15.45
N LYS A 150 -9.09 7.84 -16.07
CA LYS A 150 -8.80 7.94 -17.52
C LYS A 150 -7.91 6.79 -18.00
N TYR A 151 -6.93 6.38 -17.18
CA TYR A 151 -6.01 5.28 -17.48
C TYR A 151 -6.50 3.90 -17.04
N GLY A 152 -7.79 3.77 -16.72
CA GLY A 152 -8.44 2.49 -16.49
C GLY A 152 -8.29 1.95 -15.07
N MET A 153 -7.92 2.77 -14.10
CA MET A 153 -7.95 2.35 -12.71
C MET A 153 -9.39 2.11 -12.26
N HIS A 154 -9.62 0.98 -11.59
CA HIS A 154 -10.89 0.58 -11.01
C HIS A 154 -11.09 1.21 -9.64
N TYR A 155 -10.00 1.37 -8.89
CA TYR A 155 -10.02 1.93 -7.54
C TYR A 155 -8.78 2.76 -7.24
N SER A 156 -8.94 3.61 -6.25
CA SER A 156 -7.92 4.41 -5.57
C SER A 156 -7.84 3.97 -4.10
N SER A 157 -6.67 4.11 -3.46
CA SER A 157 -6.50 3.83 -2.04
C SER A 157 -5.58 4.88 -1.43
N ASN A 158 -6.15 6.07 -1.12
CA ASN A 158 -5.41 7.27 -0.81
C ASN A 158 -6.02 8.13 0.31
N LEU A 159 -7.35 8.20 0.39
CA LEU A 159 -8.03 9.15 1.25
C LEU A 159 -8.24 8.57 2.66
N CYS A 160 -8.41 9.47 3.64
CA CYS A 160 -8.51 9.12 5.05
C CYS A 160 -9.84 9.64 5.65
N ASP A 161 -10.89 9.75 4.84
CA ASP A 161 -12.13 10.41 5.20
C ASP A 161 -13.30 9.46 5.52
N ASP A 162 -13.10 8.12 5.38
CA ASP A 162 -14.06 7.09 5.80
C ASP A 162 -13.29 5.81 6.22
N ASP A 163 -13.98 4.91 6.92
CA ASP A 163 -13.49 3.58 7.30
C ASP A 163 -13.99 2.47 6.36
N ARG A 164 -14.71 2.84 5.33
CA ARG A 164 -15.35 1.94 4.36
C ARG A 164 -15.07 2.39 2.94
N PRO A 165 -14.87 1.46 2.01
CA PRO A 165 -14.81 1.81 0.60
C PRO A 165 -16.09 2.50 0.14
N TYR A 166 -15.94 3.53 -0.70
CA TYR A 166 -17.05 4.33 -1.22
C TYR A 166 -16.76 4.83 -2.64
N GLN A 167 -17.80 5.24 -3.35
CA GLN A 167 -17.65 5.87 -4.66
C GLN A 167 -17.29 7.34 -4.50
N LYS A 168 -16.03 7.68 -4.76
CA LYS A 168 -15.55 9.07 -4.78
C LYS A 168 -16.05 9.77 -6.03
N ASP A 169 -16.77 10.87 -5.85
CA ASP A 169 -17.17 11.76 -6.95
C ASP A 169 -15.93 12.52 -7.47
N LEU A 170 -15.71 12.45 -8.79
CA LEU A 170 -14.62 13.13 -9.47
C LEU A 170 -15.02 14.52 -10.01
N GLU A 171 -16.24 15.00 -9.68
CA GLU A 171 -16.77 16.31 -10.07
C GLU A 171 -16.84 16.53 -11.61
N ASN A 172 -16.76 15.47 -12.38
CA ASN A 172 -16.90 15.47 -13.84
C ASN A 172 -18.01 14.52 -14.32
N GLY A 173 -18.84 14.02 -13.39
CA GLY A 173 -19.89 13.03 -13.64
C GLY A 173 -19.42 11.58 -13.60
N GLU A 174 -18.15 11.34 -13.29
CA GLU A 174 -17.58 10.01 -13.08
C GLU A 174 -17.32 9.74 -11.60
N THR A 175 -17.18 8.47 -11.25
CA THR A 175 -16.78 8.03 -9.91
C THR A 175 -15.61 7.06 -9.98
N LEU A 176 -14.86 6.98 -8.91
CA LEU A 176 -13.80 6.00 -8.69
C LEU A 176 -14.01 5.37 -7.32
N LEU A 177 -13.89 4.04 -7.20
CA LEU A 177 -13.95 3.41 -5.89
C LEU A 177 -12.74 3.87 -5.07
N GLU A 178 -12.99 4.50 -3.93
CA GLU A 178 -11.95 4.78 -2.94
C GLU A 178 -11.95 3.70 -1.87
N ILE A 179 -10.78 3.15 -1.57
CA ILE A 179 -10.51 2.25 -0.46
C ILE A 179 -9.69 3.02 0.56
N PRO A 180 -10.32 3.61 1.59
CA PRO A 180 -9.65 4.51 2.50
C PRO A 180 -8.50 3.85 3.27
N ILE A 181 -7.54 4.67 3.67
CA ILE A 181 -6.38 4.26 4.46
C ILE A 181 -6.27 5.15 5.69
N HIS A 182 -5.58 4.62 6.72
CA HIS A 182 -5.22 5.40 7.90
C HIS A 182 -3.70 5.37 8.05
N TRP A 183 -3.10 6.50 8.39
CA TRP A 183 -1.65 6.66 8.49
C TRP A 183 -1.04 5.89 9.67
N ASP A 184 -1.80 5.61 10.72
CA ASP A 184 -1.40 4.79 11.87
C ASP A 184 -1.38 3.28 11.57
N ASN A 185 -2.06 2.85 10.52
CA ASN A 185 -1.97 1.50 9.93
C ASN A 185 -0.87 1.39 8.86
N TYR A 186 0.20 2.16 8.99
CA TYR A 186 1.35 2.14 8.10
C TYR A 186 2.66 1.99 8.90
N ASP A 187 3.49 1.02 8.52
CA ASP A 187 4.74 0.71 9.23
C ASP A 187 5.85 1.74 9.05
N LEU A 188 5.87 2.41 7.90
CA LEU A 188 6.96 3.33 7.53
C LEU A 188 7.12 4.51 8.50
N PRO A 189 6.04 5.22 8.94
CA PRO A 189 6.14 6.29 9.93
C PRO A 189 6.73 5.85 11.28
N TYR A 190 6.56 4.59 11.64
CA TYR A 190 7.07 4.03 12.89
C TYR A 190 8.53 3.57 12.81
N PHE A 191 8.96 3.02 11.67
CA PHE A 191 10.19 2.24 11.58
C PHE A 191 11.22 2.76 10.58
N ALA A 192 10.88 3.66 9.67
CA ALA A 192 11.85 4.28 8.80
C ALA A 192 12.73 5.24 9.59
N PHE A 193 14.05 5.10 9.45
CA PHE A 193 15.01 5.94 10.15
C PHE A 193 16.28 6.14 9.33
N ASN A 194 16.75 7.40 9.28
CA ASN A 194 18.07 7.74 8.80
C ASN A 194 18.60 9.02 9.48
N TYR A 195 19.91 9.12 9.67
CA TYR A 195 20.54 10.32 10.23
C TYR A 195 20.69 11.44 9.21
N HIS A 196 20.99 11.08 7.94
CA HIS A 196 21.20 12.04 6.88
C HIS A 196 20.86 11.43 5.50
N PRO A 197 19.83 11.93 4.79
CA PRO A 197 18.88 12.94 5.27
C PRO A 197 18.14 12.46 6.53
N ALA A 198 17.83 13.38 7.44
CA ALA A 198 17.19 13.03 8.70
C ALA A 198 15.72 12.60 8.46
N PHE A 199 15.39 11.40 8.92
CA PHE A 199 14.01 10.90 8.94
C PHE A 199 13.78 10.02 10.18
N PRO A 200 12.70 10.22 10.94
CA PRO A 200 11.79 11.37 10.87
C PRO A 200 12.46 12.68 11.31
N LYS A 201 12.02 13.80 10.78
CA LYS A 201 12.59 15.11 11.15
C LYS A 201 12.32 15.41 12.64
N GLY A 202 13.38 15.84 13.35
CA GLY A 202 13.29 16.23 14.75
C GLY A 202 13.19 15.10 15.76
N GLN A 203 13.22 13.85 15.34
CA GLN A 203 13.17 12.67 16.20
C GLN A 203 14.29 11.70 15.80
N GLY A 204 15.00 11.19 16.78
CA GLY A 204 16.13 10.31 16.55
C GLY A 204 15.91 8.87 17.02
N ARG A 205 14.69 8.35 17.01
CA ARG A 205 14.38 7.00 17.51
C ARG A 205 13.33 6.27 16.72
N ILE A 206 13.49 4.97 16.65
CA ILE A 206 12.49 4.03 16.12
C ILE A 206 11.38 3.82 17.18
N ALA A 207 10.14 3.65 16.73
CA ALA A 207 9.00 3.40 17.61
C ALA A 207 9.17 2.08 18.41
N ASN A 208 8.56 2.03 19.58
CA ASN A 208 8.53 0.82 20.39
C ASN A 208 7.63 -0.24 19.72
N TYR A 209 8.16 -1.44 19.54
CA TYR A 209 7.46 -2.54 18.84
C TYR A 209 6.15 -2.94 19.52
N THR A 210 6.16 -3.07 20.85
CA THR A 210 4.95 -3.42 21.61
C THR A 210 3.86 -2.37 21.45
N GLY A 211 4.22 -1.08 21.41
CA GLY A 211 3.25 0.00 21.20
C GLY A 211 2.62 -0.10 19.80
N VAL A 212 3.44 -0.32 18.78
CA VAL A 212 2.95 -0.41 17.39
C VAL A 212 2.03 -1.62 17.19
N ILE A 213 2.41 -2.80 17.66
CA ILE A 213 1.57 -3.98 17.50
C ILE A 213 0.25 -3.87 18.26
N ASN A 214 0.24 -3.25 19.44
CA ASN A 214 -0.99 -3.00 20.17
C ASN A 214 -1.91 -2.03 19.42
N ASN A 215 -1.37 -0.93 18.86
CA ASN A 215 -2.16 -0.03 18.02
C ASN A 215 -2.82 -0.77 16.85
N TRP A 216 -2.05 -1.57 16.10
CA TRP A 216 -2.59 -2.31 14.96
C TRP A 216 -3.66 -3.34 15.35
N LYS A 217 -3.50 -4.00 16.50
CA LYS A 217 -4.52 -4.92 17.04
C LYS A 217 -5.79 -4.18 17.44
N ASP A 218 -5.67 -3.03 18.10
CA ASP A 218 -6.81 -2.21 18.52
C ASP A 218 -7.57 -1.64 17.31
N GLU A 219 -6.85 -1.16 16.27
CA GLU A 219 -7.45 -0.69 15.02
C GLU A 219 -8.18 -1.83 14.27
N PHE A 220 -7.55 -3.00 14.16
CA PHE A 220 -8.22 -4.16 13.59
C PHE A 220 -9.48 -4.54 14.40
N TYR A 221 -9.38 -4.58 15.74
CA TYR A 221 -10.51 -4.92 16.59
C TYR A 221 -11.67 -3.93 16.42
N GLY A 222 -11.38 -2.64 16.32
CA GLY A 222 -12.37 -1.62 16.02
C GLY A 222 -13.06 -1.85 14.67
N CYS A 223 -12.29 -2.11 13.62
CA CYS A 223 -12.84 -2.46 12.30
C CYS A 223 -13.73 -3.71 12.36
N TYR A 224 -13.33 -4.74 13.10
CA TYR A 224 -14.10 -5.97 13.25
C TYR A 224 -15.42 -5.74 14.00
N GLU A 225 -15.39 -5.00 15.13
CA GLU A 225 -16.60 -4.73 15.93
C GLU A 225 -17.62 -3.87 15.18
N TYR A 226 -17.16 -2.90 14.41
CA TYR A 226 -18.04 -1.98 13.68
C TYR A 226 -18.37 -2.44 12.25
N GLY A 227 -17.78 -3.53 11.76
CA GLY A 227 -18.05 -4.06 10.43
C GLY A 227 -17.42 -3.23 9.31
N LEU A 228 -16.20 -2.76 9.51
CA LEU A 228 -15.45 -1.85 8.65
C LEU A 228 -14.41 -2.58 7.79
N CYS A 229 -13.55 -1.83 7.10
CA CYS A 229 -12.45 -2.34 6.29
C CYS A 229 -11.11 -1.98 6.93
N TYR A 230 -10.38 -2.97 7.43
CA TYR A 230 -9.04 -2.80 7.94
C TYR A 230 -8.02 -2.84 6.80
N VAL A 231 -7.29 -1.76 6.55
CA VAL A 231 -6.25 -1.68 5.52
C VAL A 231 -4.90 -1.45 6.18
N LEU A 232 -4.06 -2.49 6.21
CA LEU A 232 -2.67 -2.37 6.69
C LEU A 232 -1.74 -2.06 5.52
N GLN A 233 -0.90 -1.04 5.71
CA GLN A 233 0.11 -0.63 4.75
C GLN A 233 1.50 -1.03 5.24
N LEU A 234 2.27 -1.69 4.40
CA LEU A 234 3.59 -2.19 4.74
C LEU A 234 4.62 -1.73 3.69
N ASP A 235 5.80 -1.35 4.17
CA ASP A 235 6.99 -1.17 3.34
C ASP A 235 7.99 -2.29 3.63
N PRO A 236 8.46 -3.03 2.62
CA PRO A 236 9.40 -4.13 2.84
C PRO A 236 10.73 -3.70 3.50
N ALA A 237 11.15 -2.44 3.32
CA ALA A 237 12.34 -1.91 3.99
C ALA A 237 12.08 -1.63 5.49
N ALA A 238 10.83 -1.36 5.87
CA ALA A 238 10.42 -1.14 7.24
C ALA A 238 10.10 -2.45 7.96
N ILE A 239 9.00 -3.13 7.59
CA ILE A 239 8.55 -4.35 8.29
C ILE A 239 9.47 -5.54 8.05
N GLY A 240 10.16 -5.61 6.91
CA GLY A 240 10.93 -6.78 6.49
C GLY A 240 12.22 -7.05 7.29
N ALA A 241 12.58 -6.25 8.29
CA ALA A 241 13.72 -6.52 9.16
C ALA A 241 13.45 -7.70 10.11
N PRO A 242 14.49 -8.47 10.54
CA PRO A 242 14.31 -9.72 11.28
C PRO A 242 13.45 -9.61 12.55
N GLY A 243 13.61 -8.52 13.31
CA GLY A 243 12.82 -8.30 14.53
C GLY A 243 11.43 -7.74 14.26
N ARG A 244 11.24 -7.02 13.13
CA ARG A 244 9.96 -6.38 12.81
C ARG A 244 9.02 -7.29 12.04
N ILE A 245 9.54 -8.19 11.23
CA ILE A 245 8.71 -9.14 10.49
C ILE A 245 7.85 -10.01 11.43
N GLY A 246 8.34 -10.29 12.63
CA GLY A 246 7.55 -10.97 13.67
C GLY A 246 6.34 -10.18 14.17
N LEU A 247 6.29 -8.85 13.98
CA LEU A 247 5.10 -8.06 14.31
C LEU A 247 3.96 -8.36 13.31
N LEU A 248 4.31 -8.59 12.04
CA LEU A 248 3.31 -9.01 11.06
C LEU A 248 2.76 -10.40 11.40
N GLU A 249 3.63 -11.35 11.75
CA GLU A 249 3.20 -12.69 12.18
C GLU A 249 2.28 -12.61 13.41
N GLU A 250 2.66 -11.85 14.43
CA GLU A 250 1.87 -11.64 15.65
C GLU A 250 0.50 -10.99 15.38
N LEU A 251 0.45 -10.01 14.45
CA LEU A 251 -0.82 -9.41 14.04
C LEU A 251 -1.73 -10.43 13.34
N LEU A 252 -1.16 -11.21 12.42
CA LEU A 252 -1.92 -12.23 11.69
C LEU A 252 -2.42 -13.34 12.63
N ASP A 253 -1.60 -13.78 13.59
CA ASP A 253 -2.03 -14.71 14.64
C ASP A 253 -3.21 -14.15 15.43
N TYR A 254 -3.16 -12.88 15.80
CA TYR A 254 -4.27 -12.21 16.47
C TYR A 254 -5.53 -12.13 15.61
N ILE A 255 -5.41 -11.79 14.33
CA ILE A 255 -6.56 -11.72 13.42
C ILE A 255 -7.19 -13.10 13.20
N ASP A 256 -6.39 -14.15 13.18
CA ASP A 256 -6.85 -15.55 13.04
C ASP A 256 -7.70 -16.04 14.23
N GLU A 257 -7.66 -15.34 15.38
CA GLU A 257 -8.57 -15.61 16.50
C GLU A 257 -10.02 -15.17 16.23
N PHE A 258 -10.26 -14.38 15.16
CA PHE A 258 -11.56 -13.83 14.83
C PHE A 258 -12.21 -14.56 13.66
N ASP A 259 -13.37 -15.13 13.90
CA ASP A 259 -14.21 -15.68 12.83
C ASP A 259 -14.73 -14.57 11.92
N SER A 260 -15.02 -14.93 10.66
CA SER A 260 -15.75 -14.02 9.76
C SER A 260 -14.96 -12.79 9.28
N VAL A 261 -13.64 -12.88 9.14
CA VAL A 261 -12.81 -11.91 8.42
C VAL A 261 -12.75 -12.28 6.95
N TRP A 262 -12.96 -11.30 6.08
CA TRP A 262 -12.78 -11.43 4.64
C TRP A 262 -11.43 -10.84 4.24
N TRP A 263 -10.44 -11.71 4.03
CA TRP A 263 -9.18 -11.31 3.41
C TRP A 263 -9.41 -11.04 1.92
N THR A 264 -9.00 -9.86 1.45
CA THR A 264 -9.26 -9.41 0.09
C THR A 264 -8.12 -8.56 -0.46
N SER A 265 -8.00 -8.53 -1.78
CA SER A 265 -7.18 -7.55 -2.50
C SER A 265 -8.00 -6.33 -2.92
N GLY A 266 -7.34 -5.31 -3.49
CA GLY A 266 -8.03 -4.12 -3.98
C GLY A 266 -8.97 -4.42 -5.15
N GLU A 267 -8.52 -5.26 -6.09
CA GLU A 267 -9.35 -5.67 -7.22
C GLU A 267 -10.56 -6.52 -6.77
N GLU A 268 -10.39 -7.45 -5.83
CA GLU A 268 -11.51 -8.23 -5.30
C GLU A 268 -12.50 -7.34 -4.56
N MET A 269 -12.03 -6.33 -3.84
CA MET A 269 -12.88 -5.31 -3.21
C MET A 269 -13.68 -4.53 -4.27
N TYR A 270 -13.03 -4.10 -5.36
CA TYR A 270 -13.72 -3.44 -6.47
C TYR A 270 -14.79 -4.35 -7.09
N GLN A 271 -14.46 -5.60 -7.39
CA GLN A 271 -15.42 -6.57 -7.97
C GLN A 271 -16.64 -6.77 -7.06
N TYR A 272 -16.42 -6.81 -5.76
CA TYR A 272 -17.52 -6.88 -4.80
C TYR A 272 -18.45 -5.66 -4.88
N TYR A 273 -17.89 -4.45 -4.97
CA TYR A 273 -18.68 -3.21 -5.06
C TYR A 273 -19.39 -3.04 -6.40
N GLN A 274 -18.89 -3.62 -7.48
CA GLN A 274 -19.57 -3.64 -8.78
C GLN A 274 -20.81 -4.57 -8.81
N ASN A 275 -20.83 -5.58 -7.98
CA ASN A 275 -21.88 -6.59 -7.91
C ASN A 275 -22.92 -6.32 -6.79
N LYS A 276 -22.78 -5.22 -6.07
CA LYS A 276 -23.64 -4.82 -4.95
C LYS A 276 -24.75 -3.87 -5.40
#